data_d89fd789ffeecea758aaa99646ae0cba
#
_entry.id   d89fd789ffeecea758aaa99646ae0cba
#
_cell.length_a   1.000
_cell.length_b   1.000
_cell.length_c   1.000
_cell.angle_alpha   90.00
_cell.angle_beta   90.00
_cell.angle_gamma   90.00
#
_symmetry.space_group_name_H-M   'P 1'
#
loop_
_entity.id
_entity.type
_entity.pdbx_description
1 polymer ?
#
loop_
_entity_poly.entity_id
_entity_poly.type
_entity_poly.pdbx_seq_one_letter_code
_entity_poly.pdbx_strand_id
1 'polypeptide(L)'
;MAFIATLSTGSGTATIRLAGELDAATAPEFHDAIDDAVATGAARLVIDASELTYIASAGLRALVFARQKVAEDVTISLVGVTEPVLKVIKMAGLDHGFDITAS
;
A
#
# COMPACT_ATOMS: atom_id res chain seq x y z
N MET A 1 14.84 2.64 11.62
CA MET A 1 14.36 1.29 11.37
C MET A 1 14.30 1.04 9.87
N ALA A 2 14.75 -0.12 9.44
CA ALA A 2 14.76 -0.42 8.00
C ALA A 2 13.32 -0.59 7.49
N PHE A 3 13.05 -0.05 6.31
CA PHE A 3 11.78 -0.27 5.64
C PHE A 3 11.84 -1.55 4.82
N ILE A 4 10.76 -2.31 4.84
CA ILE A 4 10.65 -3.54 4.05
C ILE A 4 9.30 -3.54 3.35
N ALA A 5 9.32 -3.86 2.05
CA ALA A 5 8.12 -4.14 1.27
C ALA A 5 8.26 -5.54 0.68
N THR A 6 7.40 -6.46 1.10
CA THR A 6 7.46 -7.88 0.71
C THR A 6 6.21 -8.24 -0.07
N LEU A 7 6.38 -8.79 -1.28
CA LEU A 7 5.29 -9.26 -2.10
C LEU A 7 5.10 -10.77 -1.93
N SER A 8 3.86 -11.17 -1.72
CA SER A 8 3.46 -12.57 -1.80
C SER A 8 2.20 -12.69 -2.66
N THR A 9 2.01 -13.84 -3.30
CA THR A 9 0.89 -14.06 -4.20
C THR A 9 0.24 -15.42 -3.93
N GLY A 10 -1.05 -15.50 -4.18
CA GLY A 10 -1.79 -16.75 -4.06
C GLY A 10 -3.28 -16.53 -4.28
N SER A 11 -3.93 -17.48 -4.96
CA SER A 11 -5.39 -17.48 -5.16
C SER A 11 -5.94 -16.19 -5.76
N GLY A 12 -5.23 -15.62 -6.73
CA GLY A 12 -5.66 -14.39 -7.40
C GLY A 12 -5.44 -13.11 -6.61
N THR A 13 -4.72 -13.19 -5.50
CA THR A 13 -4.42 -12.03 -4.64
C THR A 13 -2.90 -11.79 -4.59
N ALA A 14 -2.50 -10.53 -4.76
CA ALA A 14 -1.15 -10.08 -4.49
C ALA A 14 -1.17 -9.29 -3.18
N THR A 15 -0.29 -9.63 -2.26
CA THR A 15 -0.20 -8.96 -0.96
C THR A 15 1.18 -8.32 -0.83
N ILE A 16 1.19 -7.02 -0.57
CA ILE A 16 2.40 -6.27 -0.25
C ILE A 16 2.37 -5.95 1.23
N ARG A 17 3.33 -6.49 1.98
CA ARG A 17 3.46 -6.20 3.39
C ARG A 17 4.48 -5.10 3.58
N LEU A 18 4.10 -4.06 4.31
CA LEU A 18 4.95 -2.92 4.60
C LEU A 18 5.33 -2.92 6.07
N ALA A 19 6.60 -2.69 6.36
CA ALA A 19 7.11 -2.55 7.73
C ALA A 19 8.06 -1.37 7.79
N GLY A 20 7.97 -0.58 8.84
CA GLY A 20 8.86 0.55 9.06
C GLY A 20 8.24 1.88 8.67
N GLU A 21 9.04 2.76 8.12
CA GLU A 21 8.62 4.13 7.75
C GLU A 21 8.61 4.29 6.23
N LEU A 22 7.49 4.74 5.71
CA LEU A 22 7.33 4.99 4.27
C LEU A 22 7.48 6.49 4.02
N ASP A 23 8.62 6.86 3.46
CA ASP A 23 9.00 8.25 3.20
C ASP A 23 9.64 8.38 1.82
N ALA A 24 10.25 9.53 1.52
CA ALA A 24 10.85 9.77 0.20
C ALA A 24 12.00 8.79 -0.10
N ALA A 25 12.74 8.36 0.92
CA ALA A 25 13.87 7.44 0.73
C ALA A 25 13.41 6.01 0.45
N THR A 26 12.26 5.61 0.99
CA THR A 26 11.77 4.23 0.91
C THR A 26 10.63 4.04 -0.09
N ALA A 27 9.98 5.12 -0.53
CA ALA A 27 8.91 5.04 -1.51
C ALA A 27 9.28 4.28 -2.80
N PRO A 28 10.52 4.38 -3.34
CA PRO A 28 10.90 3.60 -4.52
C PRO A 28 10.77 2.09 -4.32
N GLU A 29 11.07 1.56 -3.13
CA GLU A 29 10.89 0.13 -2.85
C GLU A 29 9.42 -0.26 -2.91
N PHE A 30 8.54 0.59 -2.42
CA PHE A 30 7.11 0.35 -2.49
C PHE A 30 6.62 0.41 -3.94
N HIS A 31 7.09 1.38 -4.73
CA HIS A 31 6.78 1.46 -6.16
C HIS A 31 7.17 0.18 -6.89
N ASP A 32 8.36 -0.36 -6.62
CA ASP A 32 8.83 -1.60 -7.24
C ASP A 32 7.92 -2.77 -6.87
N ALA A 33 7.52 -2.85 -5.61
CA ALA A 33 6.60 -3.91 -5.15
C ALA A 33 5.25 -3.79 -5.85
N ILE A 34 4.75 -2.57 -6.06
CA ILE A 34 3.49 -2.34 -6.78
C ILE A 34 3.62 -2.81 -8.24
N ASP A 35 4.72 -2.46 -8.91
CA ASP A 35 4.95 -2.90 -10.29
C ASP A 35 5.01 -4.42 -10.39
N ASP A 36 5.68 -5.07 -9.45
CA ASP A 36 5.76 -6.53 -9.39
C ASP A 36 4.37 -7.15 -9.16
N ALA A 37 3.58 -6.54 -8.27
CA ALA A 37 2.23 -7.01 -8.00
C ALA A 37 1.34 -6.89 -9.25
N VAL A 38 1.42 -5.79 -9.97
CA VAL A 38 0.67 -5.58 -11.22
C VAL A 38 1.05 -6.64 -12.25
N ALA A 39 2.35 -6.97 -12.33
CA ALA A 39 2.83 -7.97 -13.27
C ALA A 39 2.28 -9.37 -13.02
N THR A 40 1.79 -9.66 -11.81
CA THR A 40 1.17 -10.97 -11.51
C THR A 40 -0.20 -11.15 -12.13
N GLY A 41 -0.86 -10.08 -12.55
CA GLY A 41 -2.23 -10.13 -13.06
C GLY A 41 -3.27 -10.44 -11.99
N ALA A 42 -2.94 -10.28 -10.71
CA ALA A 42 -3.86 -10.57 -9.62
C ALA A 42 -5.13 -9.73 -9.71
N ALA A 43 -6.27 -10.33 -9.34
CA ALA A 43 -7.55 -9.63 -9.33
C ALA A 43 -7.74 -8.75 -8.11
N ARG A 44 -6.93 -8.96 -7.07
CA ARG A 44 -6.98 -8.20 -5.82
C ARG A 44 -5.57 -7.83 -5.39
N LEU A 45 -5.41 -6.61 -4.91
CA LEU A 45 -4.17 -6.16 -4.29
C LEU A 45 -4.45 -5.84 -2.83
N VAL A 46 -3.71 -6.49 -1.94
CA VAL A 46 -3.79 -6.21 -0.50
C VAL A 46 -2.49 -5.54 -0.07
N ILE A 47 -2.60 -4.42 0.60
CA ILE A 47 -1.46 -3.75 1.21
C ILE A 47 -1.60 -3.90 2.72
N ASP A 48 -0.76 -4.74 3.31
CA ASP A 48 -0.74 -4.98 4.75
C ASP A 48 0.14 -3.93 5.41
N ALA A 49 -0.49 -2.99 6.07
CA ALA A 49 0.16 -1.86 6.73
C ALA A 49 0.22 -2.02 8.25
N SER A 50 0.01 -3.24 8.76
CA SER A 50 -0.04 -3.47 10.22
C SER A 50 1.28 -3.15 10.92
N GLU A 51 2.40 -3.22 10.20
CA GLU A 51 3.73 -2.90 10.75
C GLU A 51 4.28 -1.58 10.21
N LEU A 52 3.47 -0.82 9.48
CA LEU A 52 3.84 0.50 9.01
C LEU A 52 3.64 1.51 10.14
N THR A 53 4.71 2.18 10.54
CA THR A 53 4.69 3.07 11.70
C THR A 53 4.57 4.55 11.33
N TYR A 54 4.86 4.88 10.06
CA TYR A 54 4.87 6.26 9.60
C TYR A 54 4.69 6.32 8.09
N ILE A 55 3.97 7.33 7.62
CA ILE A 55 3.82 7.61 6.20
C ILE A 55 3.97 9.12 5.95
N ALA A 56 4.87 9.46 5.04
CA ALA A 56 5.10 10.83 4.59
C ALA A 56 4.36 11.09 3.28
N SER A 57 4.40 12.32 2.78
CA SER A 57 3.73 12.69 1.53
C SER A 57 4.20 11.86 0.33
N ALA A 58 5.48 11.46 0.31
CA ALA A 58 5.98 10.57 -0.76
C ALA A 58 5.30 9.20 -0.71
N GLY A 59 5.00 8.70 0.50
CA GLY A 59 4.25 7.46 0.66
C GLY A 59 2.80 7.59 0.21
N LEU A 60 2.17 8.73 0.49
CA LEU A 60 0.82 9.00 0.01
C LEU A 60 0.78 9.03 -1.52
N ARG A 61 1.79 9.65 -2.16
CA ARG A 61 1.90 9.63 -3.62
C ARG A 61 2.08 8.22 -4.15
N ALA A 62 2.79 7.36 -3.42
CA ALA A 62 2.95 5.96 -3.81
C ALA A 62 1.62 5.21 -3.76
N LEU A 63 0.74 5.50 -2.79
CA LEU A 63 -0.60 4.93 -2.76
C LEU A 63 -1.42 5.39 -3.96
N VAL A 64 -1.35 6.66 -4.33
CA VAL A 64 -2.00 7.18 -5.54
C VAL A 64 -1.46 6.46 -6.77
N PHE A 65 -0.15 6.26 -6.85
CA PHE A 65 0.47 5.51 -7.92
C PHE A 65 -0.09 4.10 -8.02
N ALA A 66 -0.24 3.41 -6.88
CA ALA A 66 -0.82 2.06 -6.85
C ALA A 66 -2.23 2.07 -7.45
N ARG A 67 -3.07 3.03 -7.05
CA ARG A 67 -4.44 3.11 -7.56
C ARG A 67 -4.47 3.37 -9.06
N GLN A 68 -3.58 4.20 -9.57
CA GLN A 68 -3.51 4.52 -10.99
C GLN A 68 -2.90 3.39 -11.82
N LYS A 69 -1.98 2.63 -11.23
CA LYS A 69 -1.26 1.58 -11.95
C LYS A 69 -2.09 0.33 -12.14
N VAL A 70 -2.90 -0.05 -11.14
CA VAL A 70 -3.76 -1.23 -11.25
C VAL A 70 -5.06 -0.89 -11.98
N ALA A 71 -5.66 -1.89 -12.64
CA ALA A 71 -6.91 -1.70 -13.36
C ALA A 71 -8.04 -1.30 -12.40
N GLU A 72 -9.03 -0.57 -12.90
CA GLU A 72 -10.14 -0.06 -12.08
C GLU A 72 -10.94 -1.18 -11.43
N ASP A 73 -11.03 -2.35 -12.06
CA ASP A 73 -11.75 -3.49 -11.52
C ASP A 73 -10.94 -4.28 -10.49
N VAL A 74 -9.68 -3.93 -10.28
CA VAL A 74 -8.86 -4.53 -9.22
C VAL A 74 -9.14 -3.79 -7.92
N THR A 75 -9.56 -4.54 -6.90
CA THR A 75 -9.77 -3.99 -5.56
C THR A 75 -8.44 -3.83 -4.86
N ILE A 76 -8.19 -2.66 -4.27
CA ILE A 76 -7.03 -2.43 -3.41
C ILE A 76 -7.52 -2.30 -1.97
N SER A 77 -7.06 -3.20 -1.11
CA SER A 77 -7.38 -3.19 0.31
C SER A 77 -6.15 -2.77 1.12
N LEU A 78 -6.33 -1.82 2.02
CA LEU A 78 -5.33 -1.44 3.03
C LEU A 78 -5.75 -2.08 4.34
N VAL A 79 -4.99 -3.04 4.83
CA VAL A 79 -5.38 -3.80 6.03
C VAL A 79 -4.42 -3.52 7.19
N GLY A 80 -4.96 -3.57 8.39
CA GLY A 80 -4.20 -3.38 9.61
C GLY A 80 -3.62 -1.98 9.77
N VAL A 81 -4.22 -0.97 9.13
CA VAL A 81 -3.70 0.40 9.15
C VAL A 81 -3.72 0.94 10.57
N THR A 82 -2.55 1.35 11.07
CA THR A 82 -2.47 1.93 12.41
C THR A 82 -3.10 3.31 12.44
N GLU A 83 -3.56 3.73 13.61
CA GLU A 83 -4.31 5.00 13.73
C GLU A 83 -3.54 6.21 13.23
N PRO A 84 -2.24 6.40 13.57
CA PRO A 84 -1.50 7.55 13.04
C PRO A 84 -1.41 7.58 11.51
N VAL A 85 -1.23 6.42 10.89
CA VAL A 85 -1.16 6.31 9.43
C VAL A 85 -2.54 6.54 8.82
N LEU A 86 -3.58 5.97 9.39
CA LEU A 86 -4.95 6.16 8.91
C LEU A 86 -5.35 7.62 8.92
N LYS A 87 -4.99 8.33 9.98
CA LYS A 87 -5.28 9.76 10.11
C LYS A 87 -4.66 10.55 8.95
N VAL A 88 -3.42 10.26 8.61
CA VAL A 88 -2.73 10.94 7.50
C VAL A 88 -3.41 10.64 6.17
N ILE A 89 -3.78 9.38 5.93
CA ILE A 89 -4.47 8.96 4.70
C ILE A 89 -5.81 9.69 4.56
N LYS A 90 -6.58 9.77 5.63
CA LYS A 90 -7.88 10.47 5.63
C LYS A 90 -7.73 11.97 5.41
N MET A 91 -6.73 12.59 6.05
CA MET A 91 -6.47 14.02 5.89
C MET A 91 -6.06 14.37 4.45
N ALA A 92 -5.43 13.42 3.77
CA ALA A 92 -5.05 13.60 2.36
C ALA A 92 -6.21 13.29 1.40
N GLY A 93 -7.35 12.82 1.90
CA GLY A 93 -8.51 12.48 1.06
C GLY A 93 -8.34 11.20 0.26
N LEU A 94 -7.41 10.33 0.64
CA LEU A 94 -7.09 9.13 -0.14
C LEU A 94 -7.88 7.90 0.30
N ASP A 95 -8.70 8.00 1.35
CA ASP A 95 -9.45 6.87 1.87
C ASP A 95 -10.57 6.38 0.94
N HIS A 96 -10.97 7.18 -0.05
CA HIS A 96 -12.06 6.82 -0.97
C HIS A 96 -11.65 5.85 -2.09
N GLY A 97 -10.36 5.73 -2.37
CA GLY A 97 -9.87 4.85 -3.44
C GLY A 97 -9.54 3.44 -3.00
N PHE A 98 -9.72 3.12 -1.72
CA PHE A 98 -9.25 1.87 -1.11
C PHE A 98 -10.27 1.33 -0.13
N ASP A 99 -10.29 0.00 0.02
CA ASP A 99 -10.98 -0.64 1.13
C ASP A 99 -10.05 -0.63 2.34
N ILE A 100 -10.37 0.11 3.37
CA ILE A 100 -9.49 0.30 4.52
C ILE A 100 -10.03 -0.43 5.74
N THR A 101 -9.19 -1.24 6.36
CA THR A 101 -9.47 -1.89 7.63
C THR A 101 -8.40 -1.44 8.64
N ALA A 102 -8.84 -0.84 9.73
CA ALA A 102 -7.94 -0.41 10.80
C ALA A 102 -7.46 -1.61 11.63
N SER A 103 -6.31 -1.43 12.26
CA SER A 103 -5.78 -2.45 13.15
C SER A 103 -6.56 -2.53 14.47
#